data_84a6821cfe0f55533d0af02e26a5c51f
#
_entry.id   84a6821cfe0f55533d0af02e26a5c51f
#
_cell.length_a   1.000
_cell.length_b   1.000
_cell.length_c   1.000
_cell.angle_alpha   90.00
_cell.angle_beta   90.00
_cell.angle_gamma   90.00
#
_symmetry.space_group_name_H-M   'P 1'
#
loop_
_entity.id
_entity.type
_entity.pdbx_description
1 polymer ?
#
loop_
_entity_poly.entity_id
_entity_poly.type
_entity_poly.pdbx_seq_one_letter_code
_entity_poly.pdbx_strand_id
1 'polypeptide(L)'
;MLYLFLVEHNNFRRGRPPRESIYQGLTDAIEEVRDRMGGLPSPAEAEDIWTSIWYQEAHQSTALEGNTLVLEQVEALLAQGLAVGNKELREYMEVSGYAQAATWVYTQALEPGEWVTGALLTMTELRHVHELALGPACGVAPHPSATEKERPGSFRQHDIQPFPGGMTPPSWVEVESSMTDWLKSLSQATKKENPIEALAAAHASFERIHPFLDGNGRTGRLLLNLVLIRMGYPPVIIYKRDRTKYLRSLRRADEGDPGPLGELIARAITDNLYRFVVPAVAGPHRLVPIAALSTKERSVVSLRAAIERGRLRAQKGPDGQWRSTRAWVDEYVASKHQRPK
;
A
#
# COMPACT_ATOMS: atom_id res chain seq x y z
N MET A 1 38.49 -6.86 36.58
CA MET A 1 37.24 -7.62 36.67
C MET A 1 36.47 -7.38 35.40
N LEU A 2 36.73 -8.20 34.36
CA LEU A 2 36.14 -8.08 33.02
C LEU A 2 34.76 -8.74 33.05
N TYR A 3 33.70 -7.99 32.72
CA TYR A 3 32.40 -8.55 32.37
C TYR A 3 32.38 -8.86 30.88
N LEU A 4 32.50 -10.15 30.54
CA LEU A 4 32.15 -10.66 29.21
C LEU A 4 30.63 -10.65 29.07
N PHE A 5 30.09 -9.79 28.21
CA PHE A 5 28.74 -9.96 27.69
C PHE A 5 28.76 -11.03 26.60
N LEU A 6 28.27 -12.20 26.96
CA LEU A 6 27.94 -13.27 26.02
C LEU A 6 26.74 -12.76 25.16
N VAL A 7 27.01 -12.36 23.94
CA VAL A 7 25.99 -12.23 22.91
C VAL A 7 25.60 -13.65 22.50
N GLU A 8 24.47 -14.12 22.97
CA GLU A 8 23.87 -15.34 22.46
C GLU A 8 23.60 -15.20 20.96
N HIS A 9 24.40 -15.89 20.16
CA HIS A 9 24.16 -16.11 18.75
C HIS A 9 22.94 -17.03 18.62
N ASN A 10 21.74 -16.42 18.54
CA ASN A 10 20.54 -17.13 18.17
C ASN A 10 20.72 -17.64 16.74
N ASN A 11 21.00 -18.94 16.61
CA ASN A 11 20.99 -19.69 15.36
C ASN A 11 19.57 -19.65 14.78
N PHE A 12 19.26 -18.62 14.00
CA PHE A 12 18.02 -18.56 13.23
C PHE A 12 18.02 -19.73 12.22
N ARG A 13 17.36 -20.83 12.59
CA ARG A 13 16.88 -21.81 11.63
C ARG A 13 16.11 -21.05 10.54
N ARG A 14 16.25 -21.44 9.27
CA ARG A 14 15.55 -20.91 8.09
C ARG A 14 14.02 -21.03 8.27
N GLY A 15 13.42 -20.18 9.09
CA GLY A 15 11.99 -20.10 9.36
C GLY A 15 11.46 -18.70 9.03
N ARG A 16 10.14 -18.60 8.90
CA ARG A 16 9.43 -17.32 8.77
C ARG A 16 9.78 -16.45 10.00
N PRO A 17 10.18 -15.17 9.84
CA PRO A 17 10.44 -14.30 10.98
C PRO A 17 9.16 -14.13 11.82
N PRO A 18 9.27 -13.93 13.14
CA PRO A 18 8.15 -13.61 14.00
C PRO A 18 7.43 -12.35 13.49
N ARG A 19 6.13 -12.28 13.73
CA ARG A 19 5.29 -11.15 13.30
C ARG A 19 5.79 -9.82 13.87
N GLU A 20 6.17 -9.83 15.13
CA GLU A 20 6.72 -8.69 15.86
C GLU A 20 7.97 -8.12 15.16
N SER A 21 8.85 -8.99 14.66
CA SER A 21 10.04 -8.56 13.90
C SER A 21 9.69 -7.88 12.58
N ILE A 22 8.55 -8.21 11.97
CA ILE A 22 8.09 -7.56 10.73
C ILE A 22 7.60 -6.14 11.05
N TYR A 23 6.83 -5.99 12.11
CA TYR A 23 6.33 -4.68 12.54
C TYR A 23 7.46 -3.79 13.04
N GLN A 24 8.37 -4.33 13.83
CA GLN A 24 9.56 -3.59 14.29
C GLN A 24 10.42 -3.14 13.11
N GLY A 25 10.66 -4.02 12.13
CA GLY A 25 11.42 -3.66 10.94
C GLY A 25 10.76 -2.57 10.09
N LEU A 26 9.43 -2.50 10.05
CA LEU A 26 8.70 -1.38 9.44
C LEU A 26 8.88 -0.10 10.25
N THR A 27 8.70 -0.16 11.57
CA THR A 27 8.88 1.00 12.46
C THR A 27 10.29 1.57 12.31
N ASP A 28 11.33 0.75 12.39
CA ASP A 28 12.72 1.17 12.23
C ASP A 28 12.95 1.84 10.87
N ALA A 29 12.34 1.32 9.80
CA ALA A 29 12.49 1.87 8.46
C ALA A 29 11.79 3.23 8.31
N ILE A 30 10.61 3.41 8.91
CA ILE A 30 9.88 4.70 8.93
C ILE A 30 10.66 5.74 9.74
N GLU A 31 11.16 5.35 10.91
CA GLU A 31 11.99 6.23 11.76
C GLU A 31 13.28 6.64 11.03
N GLU A 32 13.93 5.72 10.32
CA GLU A 32 15.11 6.05 9.53
C GLU A 32 14.80 7.10 8.44
N VAL A 33 13.67 6.96 7.74
CA VAL A 33 13.26 7.94 6.72
C VAL A 33 12.93 9.27 7.36
N ARG A 34 12.17 9.28 8.47
CA ARG A 34 11.80 10.50 9.18
C ARG A 34 13.03 11.24 9.72
N ASP A 35 13.90 10.54 10.44
CA ASP A 35 14.97 11.17 11.23
C ASP A 35 16.22 11.48 10.40
N ARG A 36 16.43 10.73 9.29
CA ARG A 36 17.65 10.86 8.48
C ARG A 36 17.42 11.34 7.06
N MET A 37 16.19 11.30 6.56
CA MET A 37 15.88 11.61 5.15
C MET A 37 14.80 12.70 5.01
N GLY A 38 14.36 13.31 6.12
CA GLY A 38 13.37 14.39 6.10
C GLY A 38 11.92 13.95 6.06
N GLY A 39 11.65 12.65 6.25
CA GLY A 39 10.29 12.08 6.21
C GLY A 39 9.84 11.71 4.80
N LEU A 40 8.53 11.45 4.66
CA LEU A 40 7.91 11.26 3.35
C LEU A 40 7.87 12.60 2.62
N PRO A 41 8.38 12.67 1.37
CA PRO A 41 8.27 13.89 0.61
C PRO A 41 6.80 14.19 0.29
N SER A 42 6.44 15.46 0.24
CA SER A 42 5.12 15.85 -0.25
C SER A 42 4.99 15.60 -1.76
N PRO A 43 3.79 15.40 -2.31
CA PRO A 43 3.59 15.32 -3.76
C PRO A 43 4.13 16.52 -4.53
N ALA A 44 4.11 17.71 -3.95
CA ALA A 44 4.69 18.89 -4.56
C ALA A 44 6.23 18.84 -4.64
N GLU A 45 6.88 18.14 -3.71
CA GLU A 45 8.36 18.00 -3.68
C GLU A 45 8.86 16.81 -4.50
N ALA A 46 8.02 15.81 -4.75
CA ALA A 46 8.41 14.56 -5.37
C ALA A 46 7.30 13.98 -6.27
N GLU A 47 6.78 14.78 -7.17
CA GLU A 47 5.67 14.42 -8.07
C GLU A 47 5.90 13.12 -8.83
N ASP A 48 7.12 12.89 -9.34
CA ASP A 48 7.48 11.68 -10.09
C ASP A 48 7.31 10.40 -9.26
N ILE A 49 7.61 10.46 -7.96
CA ILE A 49 7.49 9.30 -7.06
C ILE A 49 6.02 8.99 -6.85
N TRP A 50 5.25 9.99 -6.50
CA TRP A 50 3.84 9.85 -6.21
C TRP A 50 3.06 9.41 -7.44
N THR A 51 3.35 9.98 -8.61
CA THR A 51 2.77 9.58 -9.89
C THR A 51 3.04 8.09 -10.18
N SER A 52 4.26 7.62 -9.98
CA SER A 52 4.62 6.21 -10.15
C SER A 52 3.85 5.29 -9.19
N ILE A 53 3.67 5.71 -7.94
CA ILE A 53 2.88 4.97 -6.94
C ILE A 53 1.41 4.93 -7.36
N TRP A 54 0.82 6.05 -7.77
CA TRP A 54 -0.59 6.14 -8.17
C TRP A 54 -0.91 5.23 -9.36
N TYR A 55 -0.07 5.22 -10.38
CA TYR A 55 -0.26 4.37 -11.55
C TYR A 55 -0.21 2.89 -11.18
N GLN A 56 0.76 2.51 -10.36
CA GLN A 56 0.86 1.14 -9.87
C GLN A 56 -0.36 0.77 -9.00
N GLU A 57 -0.76 1.66 -8.11
CA GLU A 57 -1.91 1.42 -7.23
C GLU A 57 -3.21 1.29 -8.03
N ALA A 58 -3.47 2.22 -8.95
CA ALA A 58 -4.65 2.19 -9.82
C ALA A 58 -4.70 0.89 -10.65
N HIS A 59 -3.57 0.50 -11.25
CA HIS A 59 -3.45 -0.75 -11.98
C HIS A 59 -3.73 -1.97 -11.09
N GLN A 60 -3.03 -2.09 -9.96
CA GLN A 60 -3.11 -3.29 -9.12
C GLN A 60 -4.47 -3.40 -8.41
N SER A 61 -5.01 -2.29 -7.92
CA SER A 61 -6.26 -2.28 -7.19
C SER A 61 -7.47 -2.58 -8.09
N THR A 62 -7.50 -2.04 -9.32
CA THR A 62 -8.55 -2.39 -10.29
C THR A 62 -8.40 -3.81 -10.80
N ALA A 63 -7.15 -4.29 -11.00
CA ALA A 63 -6.87 -5.66 -11.42
C ALA A 63 -7.25 -6.72 -10.36
N LEU A 64 -7.25 -6.38 -9.07
CA LEU A 64 -7.78 -7.22 -7.99
C LEU A 64 -9.29 -7.50 -8.16
N GLU A 65 -10.02 -6.55 -8.71
CA GLU A 65 -11.47 -6.64 -8.97
C GLU A 65 -11.78 -7.21 -10.37
N GLY A 66 -10.77 -7.57 -11.15
CA GLY A 66 -10.96 -8.23 -12.43
C GLY A 66 -10.64 -7.37 -13.65
N ASN A 67 -10.27 -6.10 -13.50
CA ASN A 67 -9.82 -5.26 -14.61
C ASN A 67 -8.63 -5.90 -15.32
N THR A 68 -8.60 -5.82 -16.64
CA THR A 68 -7.64 -6.54 -17.49
C THR A 68 -6.61 -5.64 -18.17
N LEU A 69 -6.65 -4.32 -17.93
CA LEU A 69 -5.63 -3.39 -18.42
C LEU A 69 -4.24 -3.78 -17.88
N VAL A 70 -3.23 -3.72 -18.72
CA VAL A 70 -1.82 -3.86 -18.30
C VAL A 70 -1.26 -2.49 -17.91
N LEU A 71 -0.15 -2.47 -17.18
CA LEU A 71 0.40 -1.23 -16.62
C LEU A 71 0.68 -0.18 -17.70
N GLU A 72 1.22 -0.59 -18.85
CA GLU A 72 1.52 0.31 -19.95
C GLU A 72 0.25 0.99 -20.51
N GLN A 73 -0.89 0.30 -20.50
CA GLN A 73 -2.19 0.87 -20.90
C GLN A 73 -2.71 1.85 -19.85
N VAL A 74 -2.49 1.53 -18.56
CA VAL A 74 -2.83 2.44 -17.46
C VAL A 74 -1.98 3.71 -17.52
N GLU A 75 -0.69 3.59 -17.75
CA GLU A 75 0.23 4.73 -17.92
C GLU A 75 -0.16 5.60 -19.13
N ALA A 76 -0.48 5.00 -20.28
CA ALA A 76 -0.95 5.73 -21.46
C ALA A 76 -2.27 6.47 -21.19
N LEU A 77 -3.21 5.82 -20.47
CA LEU A 77 -4.48 6.43 -20.11
C LEU A 77 -4.28 7.63 -19.17
N LEU A 78 -3.53 7.44 -18.10
CA LEU A 78 -3.42 8.45 -17.04
C LEU A 78 -2.46 9.59 -17.39
N ALA A 79 -1.36 9.30 -18.12
CA ALA A 79 -0.39 10.33 -18.51
C ALA A 79 -0.77 11.08 -19.78
N GLN A 80 -1.46 10.44 -20.73
CA GLN A 80 -1.69 10.97 -22.07
C GLN A 80 -3.18 11.05 -22.45
N GLY A 81 -4.08 10.52 -21.62
CA GLY A 81 -5.51 10.43 -21.95
C GLY A 81 -5.84 9.44 -23.06
N LEU A 82 -4.93 8.49 -23.36
CA LEU A 82 -5.07 7.56 -24.46
C LEU A 82 -5.62 6.21 -23.99
N ALA A 83 -6.80 5.84 -24.45
CA ALA A 83 -7.36 4.51 -24.28
C ALA A 83 -6.74 3.55 -25.32
N VAL A 84 -5.63 2.90 -24.97
CA VAL A 84 -4.87 2.00 -25.83
C VAL A 84 -5.33 0.56 -25.66
N GLY A 85 -5.57 -0.13 -26.76
CA GLY A 85 -5.99 -1.53 -26.78
C GLY A 85 -7.49 -1.69 -27.00
N ASN A 86 -7.93 -2.95 -27.10
CA ASN A 86 -9.34 -3.30 -27.38
C ASN A 86 -9.98 -3.82 -26.08
N LYS A 87 -10.28 -2.91 -25.15
CA LYS A 87 -10.93 -3.22 -23.87
C LYS A 87 -12.26 -2.51 -23.78
N GLU A 88 -13.13 -2.95 -22.87
CA GLU A 88 -14.38 -2.28 -22.59
C GLU A 88 -14.13 -0.88 -22.02
N LEU A 89 -14.94 0.10 -22.42
CA LEU A 89 -14.83 1.48 -21.93
C LEU A 89 -14.92 1.54 -20.38
N ARG A 90 -15.72 0.66 -19.79
CA ARG A 90 -15.82 0.53 -18.34
C ARG A 90 -14.47 0.29 -17.68
N GLU A 91 -13.61 -0.57 -18.24
CA GLU A 91 -12.29 -0.87 -17.66
C GLU A 91 -11.39 0.37 -17.60
N TYR A 92 -11.41 1.21 -18.64
CA TYR A 92 -10.67 2.48 -18.65
C TYR A 92 -11.24 3.47 -17.63
N MET A 93 -12.56 3.52 -17.49
CA MET A 93 -13.23 4.42 -16.54
C MET A 93 -13.01 3.97 -15.09
N GLU A 94 -12.92 2.68 -14.80
CA GLU A 94 -12.53 2.15 -13.48
C GLU A 94 -11.13 2.61 -13.07
N VAL A 95 -10.17 2.56 -13.98
CA VAL A 95 -8.80 3.02 -13.73
C VAL A 95 -8.76 4.54 -13.57
N SER A 96 -9.45 5.27 -14.43
CA SER A 96 -9.53 6.73 -14.35
C SER A 96 -10.15 7.20 -13.04
N GLY A 97 -11.28 6.61 -12.63
CA GLY A 97 -11.94 6.92 -11.36
C GLY A 97 -11.05 6.60 -10.15
N TYR A 98 -10.41 5.43 -10.16
CA TYR A 98 -9.47 5.07 -9.10
C TYR A 98 -8.32 6.08 -8.99
N ALA A 99 -7.72 6.48 -10.12
CA ALA A 99 -6.64 7.45 -10.15
C ALA A 99 -7.07 8.84 -9.63
N GLN A 100 -8.29 9.30 -9.98
CA GLN A 100 -8.85 10.54 -9.43
C GLN A 100 -8.99 10.46 -7.91
N ALA A 101 -9.54 9.36 -7.40
CA ALA A 101 -9.68 9.15 -5.96
C ALA A 101 -8.31 9.06 -5.27
N ALA A 102 -7.34 8.36 -5.85
CA ALA A 102 -5.98 8.26 -5.33
C ALA A 102 -5.31 9.65 -5.28
N THR A 103 -5.39 10.43 -6.34
CA THR A 103 -4.88 11.82 -6.37
C THR A 103 -5.48 12.64 -5.23
N TRP A 104 -6.80 12.59 -5.06
CA TRP A 104 -7.45 13.30 -3.96
C TRP A 104 -6.97 12.81 -2.59
N VAL A 105 -6.90 11.48 -2.38
CA VAL A 105 -6.41 10.87 -1.14
C VAL A 105 -5.01 11.37 -0.80
N TYR A 106 -4.11 11.39 -1.78
CA TYR A 106 -2.72 11.79 -1.55
C TYR A 106 -2.57 13.29 -1.29
N THR A 107 -3.37 14.14 -1.95
CA THR A 107 -3.36 15.57 -1.67
C THR A 107 -3.87 15.91 -0.27
N GLN A 108 -4.84 15.16 0.26
CA GLN A 108 -5.34 15.34 1.62
C GLN A 108 -4.33 14.93 2.71
N ALA A 109 -3.35 14.12 2.37
CA ALA A 109 -2.32 13.65 3.28
C ALA A 109 -1.12 14.61 3.42
N LEU A 110 -1.10 15.73 2.68
CA LEU A 110 0.02 16.67 2.59
C LEU A 110 0.25 17.51 3.84
N GLU A 111 -0.70 17.57 4.75
CA GLU A 111 -0.61 18.36 5.98
C GLU A 111 -0.72 17.45 7.22
N PRO A 112 0.29 16.59 7.48
CA PRO A 112 0.23 15.62 8.57
C PRO A 112 0.12 16.24 9.97
N GLY A 113 0.44 17.53 10.13
CA GLY A 113 0.36 18.23 11.42
C GLY A 113 -1.06 18.52 11.89
N GLU A 114 -2.04 18.63 11.01
CA GLU A 114 -3.43 18.94 11.36
C GLU A 114 -4.21 17.72 11.90
N TRP A 115 -3.75 16.51 11.62
CA TRP A 115 -4.43 15.28 11.99
C TRP A 115 -4.18 14.83 13.43
N VAL A 116 -3.34 15.51 14.18
CA VAL A 116 -3.04 15.20 15.58
C VAL A 116 -4.24 15.43 16.50
N THR A 117 -5.18 16.30 16.11
CA THR A 117 -6.33 16.72 16.94
C THR A 117 -7.70 16.42 16.33
N GLY A 118 -7.78 15.95 15.07
CA GLY A 118 -9.03 15.69 14.36
C GLY A 118 -9.33 14.21 14.14
N ALA A 119 -10.48 13.91 13.54
CA ALA A 119 -10.80 12.58 13.05
C ALA A 119 -9.93 12.26 11.83
N LEU A 120 -9.20 11.13 11.87
CA LEU A 120 -8.34 10.68 10.75
C LEU A 120 -9.12 10.41 9.47
N LEU A 121 -10.42 10.19 9.58
CA LEU A 121 -11.32 9.95 8.47
C LEU A 121 -12.74 10.37 8.90
N THR A 122 -13.45 11.06 8.02
CA THR A 122 -14.85 11.44 8.21
C THR A 122 -15.77 10.67 7.29
N MET A 123 -17.06 10.63 7.62
CA MET A 123 -18.08 10.00 6.78
C MET A 123 -18.20 10.67 5.40
N THR A 124 -18.03 11.98 5.35
CA THR A 124 -18.05 12.75 4.09
C THR A 124 -16.89 12.36 3.20
N GLU A 125 -15.69 12.28 3.72
CA GLU A 125 -14.49 11.88 2.96
C GLU A 125 -14.60 10.44 2.45
N LEU A 126 -15.10 9.52 3.28
CA LEU A 126 -15.34 8.14 2.89
C LEU A 126 -16.28 8.05 1.67
N ARG A 127 -17.42 8.74 1.72
CA ARG A 127 -18.39 8.79 0.62
C ARG A 127 -17.79 9.46 -0.62
N HIS A 128 -17.01 10.51 -0.43
CA HIS A 128 -16.37 11.24 -1.52
C HIS A 128 -15.29 10.38 -2.23
N VAL A 129 -14.49 9.63 -1.49
CA VAL A 129 -13.51 8.67 -2.07
C VAL A 129 -14.23 7.64 -2.95
N HIS A 130 -15.35 7.08 -2.47
CA HIS A 130 -16.15 6.15 -3.26
C HIS A 130 -16.73 6.82 -4.50
N GLU A 131 -17.27 8.04 -4.38
CA GLU A 131 -17.82 8.80 -5.50
C GLU A 131 -16.78 9.04 -6.60
N LEU A 132 -15.58 9.47 -6.23
CA LEU A 132 -14.49 9.67 -7.18
C LEU A 132 -14.07 8.35 -7.86
N ALA A 133 -13.91 7.29 -7.07
CA ALA A 133 -13.43 6.01 -7.57
C ALA A 133 -14.40 5.32 -8.52
N LEU A 134 -15.71 5.45 -8.28
CA LEU A 134 -16.73 4.71 -9.01
C LEU A 134 -17.54 5.58 -10.00
N GLY A 135 -17.57 6.88 -9.81
CA GLY A 135 -18.37 7.80 -10.63
C GLY A 135 -18.15 7.62 -12.12
N PRO A 136 -16.92 7.66 -12.64
CA PRO A 136 -16.64 7.50 -14.07
C PRO A 136 -17.12 6.16 -14.64
N ALA A 137 -16.89 5.05 -13.93
CA ALA A 137 -17.34 3.72 -14.38
C ALA A 137 -18.86 3.57 -14.34
N CYS A 138 -19.51 4.06 -13.29
CA CYS A 138 -20.96 4.05 -13.15
C CYS A 138 -21.66 4.93 -14.21
N GLY A 139 -21.02 6.02 -14.63
CA GLY A 139 -21.54 6.88 -15.70
C GLY A 139 -21.62 6.17 -17.06
N VAL A 140 -20.78 5.18 -17.30
CA VAL A 140 -20.75 4.40 -18.55
C VAL A 140 -21.54 3.10 -18.43
N ALA A 141 -21.42 2.40 -17.31
CA ALA A 141 -22.06 1.11 -17.06
C ALA A 141 -22.47 1.03 -15.58
N PRO A 142 -23.65 1.54 -15.22
CA PRO A 142 -24.15 1.44 -13.85
C PRO A 142 -24.36 -0.01 -13.44
N HIS A 143 -24.25 -0.29 -12.14
CA HIS A 143 -24.50 -1.62 -11.63
C HIS A 143 -25.95 -2.06 -11.92
N PRO A 144 -26.21 -3.28 -12.42
CA PRO A 144 -27.55 -3.71 -12.86
C PRO A 144 -28.63 -3.64 -11.78
N SER A 145 -28.24 -3.78 -10.51
CA SER A 145 -29.17 -3.72 -9.37
C SER A 145 -29.25 -2.33 -8.73
N ALA A 146 -28.55 -1.32 -9.30
CA ALA A 146 -28.55 0.03 -8.72
C ALA A 146 -29.92 0.68 -8.84
N THR A 147 -30.36 1.26 -7.74
CA THR A 147 -31.53 2.15 -7.71
C THR A 147 -31.08 3.62 -7.87
N GLU A 148 -32.03 4.53 -8.09
CA GLU A 148 -31.74 5.97 -8.15
C GLU A 148 -31.09 6.53 -6.87
N LYS A 149 -31.26 5.85 -5.74
CA LYS A 149 -30.69 6.23 -4.44
C LYS A 149 -29.27 5.70 -4.22
N GLU A 150 -28.84 4.73 -5.00
CA GLU A 150 -27.55 4.03 -4.85
C GLU A 150 -26.50 4.57 -5.85
N ARG A 151 -26.37 5.89 -5.90
CA ARG A 151 -25.33 6.58 -6.69
C ARG A 151 -23.95 6.40 -6.06
N PRO A 152 -22.87 6.60 -6.81
CA PRO A 152 -21.54 6.72 -6.24
C PRO A 152 -21.52 7.68 -5.04
N GLY A 153 -20.90 7.25 -3.93
CA GLY A 153 -20.92 7.97 -2.65
C GLY A 153 -22.14 7.67 -1.75
N SER A 154 -23.16 6.97 -2.25
CA SER A 154 -24.33 6.58 -1.45
C SER A 154 -24.25 5.14 -0.98
N PHE A 155 -24.62 4.89 0.26
CA PHE A 155 -24.69 3.52 0.80
C PHE A 155 -25.83 2.74 0.13
N ARG A 156 -25.64 1.41 0.04
CA ARG A 156 -26.64 0.47 -0.48
C ARG A 156 -27.96 0.56 0.29
N GLN A 157 -29.04 0.32 -0.41
CA GLN A 157 -30.40 0.39 0.10
C GLN A 157 -31.11 -0.98 0.06
N HIS A 158 -30.35 -2.05 -0.14
CA HIS A 158 -30.85 -3.43 -0.09
C HIS A 158 -29.75 -4.39 0.36
N ASP A 159 -30.14 -5.57 0.78
CA ASP A 159 -29.22 -6.62 1.21
C ASP A 159 -28.52 -7.25 0.00
N ILE A 160 -27.25 -7.57 0.16
CA ILE A 160 -26.39 -8.12 -0.88
C ILE A 160 -25.64 -9.35 -0.36
N GLN A 161 -25.21 -10.22 -1.25
CA GLN A 161 -24.37 -11.38 -0.97
C GLN A 161 -23.11 -11.38 -1.84
N PRO A 162 -22.17 -10.45 -1.59
CA PRO A 162 -20.98 -10.30 -2.42
C PRO A 162 -19.98 -11.44 -2.29
N PHE A 163 -20.08 -12.24 -1.23
CA PHE A 163 -19.14 -13.30 -0.89
C PHE A 163 -19.85 -14.65 -0.67
N PRO A 164 -20.20 -15.38 -1.73
CA PRO A 164 -20.83 -16.72 -1.56
C PRO A 164 -19.93 -17.63 -0.69
N GLY A 165 -20.44 -18.08 0.45
CA GLY A 165 -19.70 -18.90 1.43
C GLY A 165 -18.56 -18.19 2.16
N GLY A 166 -18.55 -16.85 2.18
CA GLY A 166 -17.58 -15.99 2.86
C GLY A 166 -18.22 -15.07 3.89
N MET A 167 -17.64 -13.87 4.02
CA MET A 167 -18.10 -12.82 4.93
C MET A 167 -19.55 -12.45 4.61
N THR A 168 -20.39 -12.30 5.66
CA THR A 168 -21.79 -11.87 5.53
C THR A 168 -21.92 -10.41 5.96
N PRO A 169 -22.27 -9.50 5.03
CA PRO A 169 -22.54 -8.11 5.37
C PRO A 169 -23.74 -7.98 6.31
N PRO A 170 -23.79 -6.93 7.15
CA PRO A 170 -25.01 -6.62 7.93
C PRO A 170 -26.17 -6.25 7.00
N SER A 171 -27.40 -6.23 7.55
CA SER A 171 -28.54 -5.71 6.79
C SER A 171 -28.31 -4.26 6.38
N TRP A 172 -28.84 -3.88 5.22
CA TRP A 172 -28.63 -2.53 4.68
C TRP A 172 -29.10 -1.41 5.65
N VAL A 173 -30.12 -1.66 6.44
CA VAL A 173 -30.64 -0.73 7.46
C VAL A 173 -29.62 -0.45 8.57
N GLU A 174 -28.67 -1.34 8.78
CA GLU A 174 -27.62 -1.23 9.79
C GLU A 174 -26.32 -0.61 9.25
N VAL A 175 -26.22 -0.38 7.93
CA VAL A 175 -24.97 0.09 7.31
C VAL A 175 -24.53 1.43 7.88
N GLU A 176 -25.42 2.40 8.02
CA GLU A 176 -25.05 3.73 8.47
C GLU A 176 -24.57 3.75 9.93
N SER A 177 -25.24 3.00 10.82
CA SER A 177 -24.78 2.83 12.21
C SER A 177 -23.45 2.07 12.27
N SER A 178 -23.32 0.98 11.52
CA SER A 178 -22.09 0.20 11.44
C SER A 178 -20.90 1.04 10.96
N MET A 179 -21.09 1.89 9.96
CA MET A 179 -20.05 2.79 9.47
C MET A 179 -19.69 3.89 10.48
N THR A 180 -20.67 4.39 11.24
CA THR A 180 -20.41 5.34 12.33
C THR A 180 -19.55 4.70 13.41
N ASP A 181 -19.85 3.48 13.82
CA ASP A 181 -19.07 2.75 14.83
C ASP A 181 -17.70 2.33 14.31
N TRP A 182 -17.62 1.98 13.01
CA TRP A 182 -16.34 1.71 12.33
C TRP A 182 -15.41 2.93 12.36
N LEU A 183 -15.89 4.15 12.07
CA LEU A 183 -15.08 5.37 12.14
C LEU A 183 -14.57 5.64 13.57
N LYS A 184 -15.38 5.38 14.60
CA LYS A 184 -14.94 5.48 16.00
C LYS A 184 -13.84 4.47 16.30
N SER A 185 -14.00 3.21 15.86
CA SER A 185 -13.01 2.15 16.06
C SER A 185 -11.70 2.43 15.34
N LEU A 186 -11.75 2.97 14.13
CA LEU A 186 -10.59 3.39 13.36
C LEU A 186 -9.77 4.45 14.08
N SER A 187 -10.42 5.46 14.66
CA SER A 187 -9.75 6.51 15.46
C SER A 187 -9.07 5.97 16.72
N GLN A 188 -9.52 4.84 17.24
CA GLN A 188 -8.86 4.15 18.35
C GLN A 188 -7.73 3.23 17.89
N ALA A 189 -7.86 2.62 16.72
CA ALA A 189 -6.86 1.73 16.14
C ALA A 189 -5.52 2.43 15.94
N THR A 190 -5.54 3.70 15.51
CA THR A 190 -4.33 4.50 15.27
C THR A 190 -3.54 4.85 16.52
N LYS A 191 -4.14 4.71 17.70
CA LYS A 191 -3.51 4.98 19.02
C LYS A 191 -2.92 3.72 19.66
N LYS A 192 -3.03 2.57 19.01
CA LYS A 192 -2.51 1.30 19.50
C LYS A 192 -0.98 1.25 19.36
N GLU A 193 -0.34 0.47 20.23
CA GLU A 193 1.11 0.19 20.17
C GLU A 193 1.50 -0.44 18.79
N ASN A 194 0.63 -1.31 18.25
CA ASN A 194 0.76 -1.83 16.90
C ASN A 194 -0.39 -1.33 16.01
N PRO A 195 -0.26 -0.11 15.43
CA PRO A 195 -1.34 0.45 14.63
C PRO A 195 -1.59 -0.32 13.34
N ILE A 196 -0.60 -0.97 12.74
CA ILE A 196 -0.75 -1.67 11.45
C ILE A 196 -1.68 -2.88 11.58
N GLU A 197 -1.57 -3.67 12.65
CA GLU A 197 -2.48 -4.79 12.87
C GLU A 197 -3.90 -4.31 13.20
N ALA A 198 -4.01 -3.23 13.95
CA ALA A 198 -5.31 -2.61 14.25
C ALA A 198 -5.96 -2.01 12.98
N LEU A 199 -5.19 -1.40 12.09
CA LEU A 199 -5.67 -0.93 10.78
C LEU A 199 -6.06 -2.08 9.87
N ALA A 200 -5.35 -3.21 9.93
CA ALA A 200 -5.74 -4.42 9.21
C ALA A 200 -7.11 -4.95 9.68
N ALA A 201 -7.36 -4.97 10.99
CA ALA A 201 -8.66 -5.33 11.55
C ALA A 201 -9.76 -4.35 11.10
N ALA A 202 -9.48 -3.04 11.10
CA ALA A 202 -10.41 -2.03 10.64
C ALA A 202 -10.70 -2.17 9.14
N HIS A 203 -9.69 -2.44 8.31
CA HIS A 203 -9.86 -2.69 6.88
C HIS A 203 -10.73 -3.92 6.62
N ALA A 204 -10.49 -5.04 7.31
CA ALA A 204 -11.33 -6.23 7.20
C ALA A 204 -12.77 -5.98 7.64
N SER A 205 -12.96 -5.19 8.71
CA SER A 205 -14.31 -4.80 9.16
C SER A 205 -15.04 -3.94 8.14
N PHE A 206 -14.36 -3.02 7.44
CA PHE A 206 -14.93 -2.27 6.33
C PHE A 206 -15.37 -3.20 5.19
N GLU A 207 -14.49 -4.12 4.78
CA GLU A 207 -14.81 -5.10 3.74
C GLU A 207 -16.01 -5.98 4.11
N ARG A 208 -16.18 -6.33 5.39
CA ARG A 208 -17.35 -7.09 5.87
C ARG A 208 -18.62 -6.25 5.88
N ILE A 209 -18.58 -5.00 6.35
CA ILE A 209 -19.75 -4.11 6.34
C ILE A 209 -20.27 -3.93 4.91
N HIS A 210 -19.35 -3.82 3.96
CA HIS A 210 -19.64 -3.71 2.52
C HIS A 210 -20.69 -2.63 2.24
N PRO A 211 -20.38 -1.35 2.61
CA PRO A 211 -21.41 -0.31 2.70
C PRO A 211 -22.00 0.12 1.37
N PHE A 212 -21.33 -0.13 0.26
CA PHE A 212 -21.76 0.28 -1.07
C PHE A 212 -22.25 -0.91 -1.90
N LEU A 213 -22.98 -0.66 -2.96
CA LEU A 213 -23.46 -1.68 -3.88
C LEU A 213 -22.32 -2.30 -4.71
N ASP A 214 -21.34 -1.49 -5.13
CA ASP A 214 -20.11 -1.90 -5.85
C ASP A 214 -18.93 -1.08 -5.32
N GLY A 215 -17.69 -1.49 -5.63
CA GLY A 215 -16.47 -0.72 -5.39
C GLY A 215 -15.96 -0.72 -3.95
N ASN A 216 -16.49 -1.56 -3.06
CA ASN A 216 -16.05 -1.60 -1.65
C ASN A 216 -14.56 -1.92 -1.54
N GLY A 217 -14.05 -2.93 -2.23
CA GLY A 217 -12.62 -3.29 -2.20
C GLY A 217 -11.70 -2.15 -2.65
N ARG A 218 -12.07 -1.45 -3.74
CA ARG A 218 -11.32 -0.28 -4.24
C ARG A 218 -11.33 0.85 -3.22
N THR A 219 -12.50 1.17 -2.68
CA THR A 219 -12.68 2.20 -1.65
C THR A 219 -11.95 1.84 -0.36
N GLY A 220 -12.08 0.62 0.12
CA GLY A 220 -11.42 0.15 1.35
C GLY A 220 -9.89 0.29 1.27
N ARG A 221 -9.27 -0.01 0.12
CA ARG A 221 -7.83 0.17 -0.09
C ARG A 221 -7.43 1.64 -0.15
N LEU A 222 -8.23 2.50 -0.79
CA LEU A 222 -8.01 3.95 -0.80
C LEU A 222 -8.13 4.57 0.59
N LEU A 223 -9.12 4.16 1.38
CA LEU A 223 -9.29 4.62 2.76
C LEU A 223 -8.16 4.15 3.67
N LEU A 224 -7.68 2.92 3.49
CA LEU A 224 -6.49 2.42 4.20
C LEU A 224 -5.28 3.30 3.89
N ASN A 225 -5.06 3.64 2.61
CA ASN A 225 -3.97 4.50 2.18
C ASN A 225 -4.12 5.93 2.71
N LEU A 226 -5.32 6.49 2.71
CA LEU A 226 -5.57 7.81 3.31
C LEU A 226 -5.14 7.86 4.78
N VAL A 227 -5.54 6.86 5.56
CA VAL A 227 -5.19 6.78 6.99
C VAL A 227 -3.68 6.58 7.17
N LEU A 228 -3.07 5.66 6.40
CA LEU A 228 -1.63 5.41 6.48
C LEU A 228 -0.81 6.67 6.20
N ILE A 229 -1.13 7.40 5.14
CA ILE A 229 -0.38 8.61 4.76
C ILE A 229 -0.57 9.71 5.79
N ARG A 230 -1.78 9.89 6.34
CA ARG A 230 -2.05 10.81 7.44
C ARG A 230 -1.27 10.47 8.72
N MET A 231 -0.93 9.20 8.89
CA MET A 231 -0.07 8.73 9.98
C MET A 231 1.43 8.79 9.65
N GLY A 232 1.82 9.25 8.47
CA GLY A 232 3.21 9.35 8.04
C GLY A 232 3.81 8.05 7.49
N TYR A 233 2.97 7.06 7.16
CA TYR A 233 3.39 5.83 6.49
C TYR A 233 3.27 5.97 4.97
N PRO A 234 4.14 5.32 4.18
CA PRO A 234 3.90 5.15 2.75
C PRO A 234 2.59 4.40 2.49
N PRO A 235 1.96 4.65 1.33
CA PRO A 235 0.77 3.89 0.95
C PRO A 235 1.09 2.42 0.71
N VAL A 236 0.09 1.57 0.87
CA VAL A 236 0.16 0.14 0.55
C VAL A 236 -0.33 -0.11 -0.87
N ILE A 237 0.41 -0.90 -1.64
CA ILE A 237 -0.05 -1.46 -2.91
C ILE A 237 -0.21 -2.97 -2.74
N ILE A 238 -1.44 -3.46 -2.85
CA ILE A 238 -1.73 -4.90 -2.84
C ILE A 238 -1.71 -5.39 -4.28
N TYR A 239 -0.72 -6.21 -4.61
CA TYR A 239 -0.52 -6.69 -5.98
C TYR A 239 -1.52 -7.79 -6.35
N LYS A 240 -1.98 -7.82 -7.60
CA LYS A 240 -2.86 -8.88 -8.16
C LYS A 240 -2.31 -10.29 -7.91
N ARG A 241 -0.99 -10.47 -8.02
CA ARG A 241 -0.32 -11.74 -7.72
C ARG A 241 -0.53 -12.24 -6.30
N ASP A 242 -0.78 -11.34 -5.34
CA ASP A 242 -1.02 -11.65 -3.94
C ASP A 242 -2.51 -11.76 -3.58
N ARG A 243 -3.41 -11.68 -4.56
CA ARG A 243 -4.87 -11.69 -4.39
C ARG A 243 -5.35 -12.84 -3.49
N THR A 244 -4.91 -14.06 -3.76
CA THR A 244 -5.31 -15.24 -2.98
C THR A 244 -4.87 -15.13 -1.51
N LYS A 245 -3.65 -14.62 -1.28
CA LYS A 245 -3.13 -14.40 0.07
C LYS A 245 -3.91 -13.28 0.78
N TYR A 246 -4.20 -12.19 0.08
CA TYR A 246 -4.97 -11.06 0.61
C TYR A 246 -6.38 -11.49 1.01
N LEU A 247 -7.14 -12.16 0.14
CA LEU A 247 -8.49 -12.64 0.44
C LEU A 247 -8.52 -13.65 1.59
N ARG A 248 -7.51 -14.54 1.67
CA ARG A 248 -7.37 -15.45 2.81
C ARG A 248 -7.09 -14.70 4.11
N SER A 249 -6.28 -13.66 4.06
CA SER A 249 -5.96 -12.84 5.24
C SER A 249 -7.16 -12.01 5.71
N LEU A 250 -7.98 -11.48 4.78
CA LEU A 250 -9.27 -10.84 5.11
C LEU A 250 -10.21 -11.80 5.83
N ARG A 251 -10.37 -13.03 5.32
CA ARG A 251 -11.21 -14.04 5.97
C ARG A 251 -10.73 -14.35 7.40
N ARG A 252 -9.42 -14.52 7.60
CA ARG A 252 -8.88 -14.75 8.94
C ARG A 252 -9.11 -13.56 9.87
N ALA A 253 -8.99 -12.35 9.36
CA ALA A 253 -9.27 -11.15 10.15
C ALA A 253 -10.76 -11.06 10.54
N ASP A 254 -11.67 -11.48 9.66
CA ASP A 254 -13.10 -11.60 9.96
C ASP A 254 -13.39 -12.66 11.03
N GLU A 255 -12.60 -13.73 11.07
CA GLU A 255 -12.63 -14.80 12.09
C GLU A 255 -11.91 -14.40 13.41
N GLY A 256 -11.42 -13.15 13.53
CA GLY A 256 -10.77 -12.61 14.74
C GLY A 256 -9.24 -12.67 14.76
N ASP A 257 -8.57 -13.10 13.66
CA ASP A 257 -7.10 -13.08 13.53
C ASP A 257 -6.63 -12.10 12.44
N PRO A 258 -6.49 -10.80 12.73
CA PRO A 258 -6.04 -9.80 11.78
C PRO A 258 -4.54 -9.88 11.47
N GLY A 259 -3.76 -10.63 12.23
CA GLY A 259 -2.31 -10.67 12.11
C GLY A 259 -1.77 -11.02 10.73
N PRO A 260 -2.28 -12.02 9.99
CA PRO A 260 -1.82 -12.30 8.63
C PRO A 260 -2.07 -11.15 7.65
N LEU A 261 -3.16 -10.39 7.84
CA LEU A 261 -3.45 -9.20 7.05
C LEU A 261 -2.51 -8.05 7.45
N GLY A 262 -2.28 -7.84 8.74
CA GLY A 262 -1.32 -6.87 9.24
C GLY A 262 0.10 -7.11 8.72
N GLU A 263 0.58 -8.36 8.73
CA GLU A 263 1.87 -8.70 8.12
C GLU A 263 1.92 -8.42 6.62
N LEU A 264 0.84 -8.70 5.88
CA LEU A 264 0.77 -8.42 4.45
C LEU A 264 0.89 -6.92 4.21
N ILE A 265 0.13 -6.11 4.96
CA ILE A 265 0.16 -4.65 4.89
C ILE A 265 1.55 -4.12 5.26
N ALA A 266 2.13 -4.54 6.39
CA ALA A 266 3.46 -4.09 6.82
C ALA A 266 4.55 -4.36 5.77
N ARG A 267 4.55 -5.56 5.18
CA ARG A 267 5.49 -5.91 4.10
C ARG A 267 5.28 -5.07 2.84
N ALA A 268 4.03 -4.80 2.48
CA ALA A 268 3.72 -4.00 1.30
C ALA A 268 4.11 -2.53 1.51
N ILE A 269 3.92 -1.96 2.71
CA ILE A 269 4.41 -0.63 3.06
C ILE A 269 5.95 -0.58 2.98
N THR A 270 6.63 -1.57 3.56
CA THR A 270 8.10 -1.65 3.53
C THR A 270 8.62 -1.79 2.09
N ASP A 271 7.96 -2.58 1.24
CA ASP A 271 8.32 -2.73 -0.18
C ASP A 271 8.19 -1.40 -0.92
N ASN A 272 7.09 -0.68 -0.73
CA ASN A 272 6.89 0.63 -1.33
C ASN A 272 7.87 1.68 -0.82
N LEU A 273 8.17 1.67 0.49
CA LEU A 273 9.16 2.54 1.08
C LEU A 273 10.53 2.39 0.37
N TYR A 274 11.00 1.16 0.23
CA TYR A 274 12.29 0.89 -0.38
C TYR A 274 12.28 1.01 -1.90
N ARG A 275 11.17 0.78 -2.54
CA ARG A 275 11.07 0.82 -4.00
C ARG A 275 10.91 2.22 -4.56
N PHE A 276 10.13 3.07 -3.90
CA PHE A 276 9.76 4.38 -4.42
C PHE A 276 10.34 5.53 -3.59
N VAL A 277 10.19 5.50 -2.26
CA VAL A 277 10.51 6.63 -1.40
C VAL A 277 12.02 6.76 -1.15
N VAL A 278 12.63 5.73 -0.57
CA VAL A 278 14.06 5.79 -0.18
C VAL A 278 15.00 6.10 -1.35
N PRO A 279 14.83 5.52 -2.56
CA PRO A 279 15.70 5.86 -3.70
C PRO A 279 15.68 7.34 -4.09
N ALA A 280 14.57 8.01 -3.82
CA ALA A 280 14.41 9.42 -4.19
C ALA A 280 14.93 10.38 -3.13
N VAL A 281 14.73 10.07 -1.85
CA VAL A 281 15.10 10.96 -0.75
C VAL A 281 16.53 10.74 -0.22
N ALA A 282 17.10 9.56 -0.46
CA ALA A 282 18.40 9.19 0.14
C ALA A 282 19.63 9.85 -0.50
N GLY A 283 19.55 10.31 -1.75
CA GLY A 283 20.70 10.80 -2.49
C GLY A 283 21.69 9.68 -2.90
N PRO A 284 22.68 9.98 -3.81
CA PRO A 284 23.52 8.97 -4.45
C PRO A 284 24.57 8.32 -3.53
N HIS A 285 24.99 8.98 -2.48
CA HIS A 285 26.08 8.53 -1.60
C HIS A 285 25.61 7.99 -0.25
N ARG A 286 24.30 7.99 0.01
CA ARG A 286 23.78 7.49 1.27
C ARG A 286 23.69 5.97 1.26
N LEU A 287 24.07 5.35 2.39
CA LEU A 287 23.89 3.93 2.62
C LEU A 287 22.42 3.62 2.87
N VAL A 288 21.81 2.86 1.97
CA VAL A 288 20.43 2.41 2.06
C VAL A 288 20.35 0.89 1.95
N PRO A 289 19.30 0.23 2.47
CA PRO A 289 19.09 -1.20 2.24
C PRO A 289 19.15 -1.54 0.76
N ILE A 290 19.77 -2.67 0.39
CA ILE A 290 19.92 -3.05 -1.02
C ILE A 290 18.57 -3.25 -1.74
N ALA A 291 17.49 -3.45 -1.00
CA ALA A 291 16.14 -3.50 -1.53
C ALA A 291 15.76 -2.17 -2.23
N ALA A 292 16.20 -1.03 -1.68
CA ALA A 292 15.97 0.30 -2.25
C ALA A 292 16.81 0.59 -3.51
N LEU A 293 17.81 -0.21 -3.80
CA LEU A 293 18.69 -0.10 -4.96
C LEU A 293 18.35 -1.11 -6.07
N SER A 294 17.32 -1.91 -5.87
CA SER A 294 16.85 -2.88 -6.86
C SER A 294 16.08 -2.21 -7.99
N THR A 295 16.19 -2.75 -9.20
CA THR A 295 15.42 -2.34 -10.38
C THR A 295 14.85 -3.57 -11.09
N LYS A 296 14.09 -3.36 -12.18
CA LYS A 296 13.61 -4.47 -13.04
C LYS A 296 14.77 -5.34 -13.57
N GLU A 297 15.91 -4.70 -13.89
CA GLU A 297 17.09 -5.38 -14.41
C GLU A 297 18.02 -5.92 -13.30
N ARG A 298 17.83 -5.47 -12.07
CA ARG A 298 18.71 -5.74 -10.93
C ARG A 298 17.92 -6.12 -9.69
N SER A 299 17.65 -7.40 -9.53
CA SER A 299 16.93 -7.89 -8.35
C SER A 299 17.77 -7.80 -7.08
N VAL A 300 17.12 -7.74 -5.92
CA VAL A 300 17.76 -7.83 -4.59
C VAL A 300 18.69 -9.03 -4.49
N VAL A 301 18.26 -10.18 -5.05
CA VAL A 301 19.05 -11.43 -5.07
C VAL A 301 20.34 -11.23 -5.86
N SER A 302 20.28 -10.58 -7.00
CA SER A 302 21.47 -10.32 -7.83
C SER A 302 22.46 -9.34 -7.18
N LEU A 303 21.95 -8.30 -6.49
CA LEU A 303 22.77 -7.37 -5.74
C LEU A 303 23.45 -8.08 -4.54
N ARG A 304 22.70 -8.88 -3.79
CA ARG A 304 23.23 -9.67 -2.69
C ARG A 304 24.34 -10.63 -3.14
N ALA A 305 24.12 -11.35 -4.21
CA ALA A 305 25.14 -12.22 -4.80
C ALA A 305 26.40 -11.47 -5.26
N ALA A 306 26.26 -10.22 -5.73
CA ALA A 306 27.39 -9.35 -6.07
C ALA A 306 28.19 -8.93 -4.83
N ILE A 307 27.52 -8.63 -3.72
CA ILE A 307 28.14 -8.29 -2.44
C ILE A 307 28.90 -9.52 -1.88
N GLU A 308 28.26 -10.68 -1.83
CA GLU A 308 28.85 -11.93 -1.33
C GLU A 308 30.10 -12.35 -2.14
N ARG A 309 30.16 -11.98 -3.42
CA ARG A 309 31.34 -12.18 -4.29
C ARG A 309 32.36 -11.04 -4.25
N GLY A 310 32.19 -10.07 -3.35
CA GLY A 310 33.07 -8.91 -3.22
C GLY A 310 33.09 -7.95 -4.43
N ARG A 311 32.09 -8.05 -5.33
CA ARG A 311 32.01 -7.22 -6.55
C ARG A 311 31.27 -5.91 -6.34
N LEU A 312 30.39 -5.84 -5.36
CA LEU A 312 29.65 -4.64 -4.98
C LEU A 312 30.00 -4.26 -3.55
N ARG A 313 30.41 -3.00 -3.36
CA ARG A 313 30.69 -2.45 -2.01
C ARG A 313 29.38 -2.38 -1.21
N ALA A 314 29.43 -2.87 0.02
CA ALA A 314 28.30 -2.82 0.93
C ALA A 314 28.76 -2.94 2.39
N GLN A 315 27.91 -2.55 3.31
CA GLN A 315 28.10 -2.68 4.75
C GLN A 315 26.85 -3.34 5.35
N LYS A 316 27.02 -4.06 6.47
CA LYS A 316 25.86 -4.53 7.25
C LYS A 316 25.41 -3.41 8.19
N GLY A 317 24.10 -3.13 8.16
CA GLY A 317 23.48 -2.24 9.12
C GLY A 317 23.35 -2.88 10.51
N PRO A 318 22.93 -2.09 11.52
CA PRO A 318 22.65 -2.60 12.87
C PRO A 318 21.58 -3.71 12.90
N ASP A 319 20.65 -3.67 11.96
CA ASP A 319 19.59 -4.64 11.68
C ASP A 319 20.08 -5.92 10.98
N GLY A 320 21.40 -6.02 10.72
CA GLY A 320 22.01 -7.13 9.98
C GLY A 320 21.74 -7.14 8.47
N GLN A 321 21.00 -6.15 7.93
CA GLN A 321 20.74 -6.05 6.50
C GLN A 321 21.93 -5.47 5.74
N TRP A 322 22.11 -5.92 4.49
CA TRP A 322 23.08 -5.34 3.59
C TRP A 322 22.62 -3.97 3.10
N ARG A 323 23.51 -2.98 3.22
CA ARG A 323 23.33 -1.61 2.75
C ARG A 323 24.44 -1.24 1.76
N SER A 324 24.07 -0.50 0.73
CA SER A 324 25.00 0.05 -0.27
C SER A 324 24.58 1.46 -0.64
N THR A 325 25.32 2.12 -1.53
CA THR A 325 24.96 3.43 -2.08
C THR A 325 24.59 3.28 -3.55
N ARG A 326 23.78 4.21 -4.08
CA ARG A 326 23.46 4.24 -5.52
C ARG A 326 24.76 4.39 -6.33
N ALA A 327 25.67 5.28 -5.92
CA ALA A 327 26.95 5.48 -6.58
C ALA A 327 27.75 4.17 -6.68
N TRP A 328 27.84 3.37 -5.60
CA TRP A 328 28.56 2.08 -5.65
C TRP A 328 27.89 1.06 -6.54
N VAL A 329 26.56 1.05 -6.59
CA VAL A 329 25.82 0.16 -7.50
C VAL A 329 26.06 0.57 -8.96
N ASP A 330 26.08 1.86 -9.26
CA ASP A 330 26.32 2.36 -10.62
C ASP A 330 27.75 2.08 -11.08
N GLU A 331 28.75 2.26 -10.19
CA GLU A 331 30.16 1.84 -10.43
C GLU A 331 30.24 0.34 -10.74
N TYR A 332 29.55 -0.51 -9.93
CA TYR A 332 29.51 -1.95 -10.16
C TYR A 332 28.90 -2.31 -11.52
N VAL A 333 27.83 -1.64 -11.91
CA VAL A 333 27.19 -1.87 -13.21
C VAL A 333 28.10 -1.43 -14.36
N ALA A 334 28.72 -0.26 -14.27
CA ALA A 334 29.67 0.21 -15.25
C ALA A 334 30.85 -0.75 -15.42
N SER A 335 31.36 -1.33 -14.31
CA SER A 335 32.44 -2.31 -14.33
C SER A 335 32.11 -3.62 -15.06
N LYS A 336 30.84 -4.02 -15.08
CA LYS A 336 30.38 -5.22 -15.83
C LYS A 336 30.49 -5.08 -17.35
N HIS A 337 30.40 -3.86 -17.86
CA HIS A 337 30.48 -3.57 -19.29
C HIS A 337 31.91 -3.29 -19.78
N GLN A 338 32.87 -3.14 -18.86
CA GLN A 338 34.27 -3.07 -19.16
C GLN A 338 34.87 -4.47 -19.14
N ARG A 339 34.87 -5.17 -20.29
CA ARG A 339 35.70 -6.40 -20.43
C ARG A 339 37.17 -5.97 -20.30
N PRO A 340 37.96 -6.63 -19.44
CA PRO A 340 39.41 -6.44 -19.52
C PRO A 340 39.86 -6.88 -20.92
N LYS A 341 40.61 -5.98 -21.60
CA LYS A 341 41.34 -6.30 -22.82
C LYS A 341 42.44 -7.30 -22.51
#